data_8a57247f8542240f1a1f3eb22c6e8dc7
#
_entry.id   8a57247f8542240f1a1f3eb22c6e8dc7
#
_cell.length_a   1.000
_cell.length_b   1.000
_cell.length_c   1.000
_cell.angle_alpha   90.00
_cell.angle_beta   90.00
_cell.angle_gamma   90.00
#
_symmetry.space_group_name_H-M   'P 1'
#
loop_
_entity.id
_entity.type
_entity.pdbx_description
1 polymer ?
#
loop_
_entity_poly.entity_id
_entity_poly.type
_entity_poly.pdbx_seq_one_letter_code
_entity_poly.pdbx_strand_id
1 'polypeptide(L)'
;MKVAINGFGRIGKLVFRALLEKNPKDINIVAINELGSVESSAHLLKYDSVHGILKDEISSIKNGLKIGKHKINFYSERDPNNLPWKSLKVDVVLECSGVFTSKEKAISHLNAGAKKVIISAPASNVDATIVQGVNNDTIKKNHNVISNGSCTTNCLAPLAMVLDEKLGIESGFMTTIHSYTGDQRTVDQTHSDFRRARAAAESMIPTSTGAAKALSLVLSLIHISEPTRLDDI
;
A
#
# COMPACT_ATOMS: atom_id res chain seq x y z
N MET A 1 -11.04 11.13 -12.86
CA MET A 1 -10.51 9.76 -12.78
C MET A 1 -11.33 8.97 -11.78
N LYS A 2 -11.82 7.76 -12.12
CA LYS A 2 -12.56 6.87 -11.23
C LYS A 2 -11.62 5.85 -10.60
N VAL A 3 -11.63 5.79 -9.29
CA VAL A 3 -10.72 4.93 -8.51
C VAL A 3 -11.52 3.93 -7.69
N ALA A 4 -11.05 2.69 -7.62
CA ALA A 4 -11.54 1.68 -6.69
C ALA A 4 -10.42 1.29 -5.71
N ILE A 5 -10.81 0.88 -4.50
CA ILE A 5 -9.87 0.39 -3.48
C ILE A 5 -10.18 -1.10 -3.24
N ASN A 6 -9.18 -1.96 -3.43
CA ASN A 6 -9.24 -3.37 -3.06
C ASN A 6 -8.45 -3.60 -1.77
N GLY A 7 -9.12 -4.03 -0.72
CA GLY A 7 -8.58 -4.10 0.64
C GLY A 7 -8.75 -2.77 1.40
N PHE A 8 -9.74 -2.74 2.29
CA PHE A 8 -10.05 -1.57 3.10
C PHE A 8 -9.54 -1.73 4.55
N GLY A 9 -8.32 -2.29 4.66
CA GLY A 9 -7.55 -2.39 5.90
C GLY A 9 -6.94 -1.04 6.31
N ARG A 10 -5.82 -1.08 7.03
CA ARG A 10 -5.10 0.11 7.49
C ARG A 10 -4.78 1.06 6.33
N ILE A 11 -4.11 0.55 5.29
CA ILE A 11 -3.62 1.37 4.17
C ILE A 11 -4.79 1.91 3.34
N GLY A 12 -5.74 1.06 2.95
CA GLY A 12 -6.89 1.50 2.15
C GLY A 12 -7.70 2.61 2.82
N LYS A 13 -7.92 2.51 4.15
CA LYS A 13 -8.60 3.55 4.93
C LYS A 13 -7.81 4.86 5.02
N LEU A 14 -6.48 4.78 5.20
CA LEU A 14 -5.65 5.99 5.30
C LEU A 14 -5.52 6.70 3.95
N VAL A 15 -5.40 5.98 2.86
CA VAL A 15 -5.45 6.57 1.51
C VAL A 15 -6.80 7.26 1.28
N PHE A 16 -7.88 6.62 1.70
CA PHE A 16 -9.22 7.21 1.60
C PHE A 16 -9.35 8.49 2.44
N ARG A 17 -8.86 8.50 3.69
CA ARG A 17 -8.83 9.70 4.55
C ARG A 17 -8.02 10.83 3.90
N ALA A 18 -6.83 10.52 3.37
CA ALA A 18 -5.99 11.51 2.69
C ALA A 18 -6.70 12.12 1.46
N LEU A 19 -7.50 11.32 0.74
CA LEU A 19 -8.30 11.82 -0.37
C LEU A 19 -9.44 12.75 0.10
N LEU A 20 -10.09 12.43 1.23
CA LEU A 20 -11.10 13.31 1.82
C LEU A 20 -10.50 14.66 2.27
N GLU A 21 -9.36 14.61 2.94
CA GLU A 21 -8.66 15.81 3.43
C GLU A 21 -8.17 16.71 2.29
N LYS A 22 -7.54 16.12 1.26
CA LYS A 22 -7.02 16.86 0.10
C LYS A 22 -8.12 17.28 -0.89
N ASN A 23 -9.23 16.56 -0.89
CA ASN A 23 -10.40 16.78 -1.75
C ASN A 23 -10.06 17.10 -3.22
N PRO A 24 -9.26 16.28 -3.92
CA PRO A 24 -8.89 16.53 -5.30
C PRO A 24 -10.12 16.42 -6.20
N LYS A 25 -10.36 17.44 -7.03
CA LYS A 25 -11.58 17.54 -7.86
C LYS A 25 -11.63 16.50 -9.00
N ASP A 26 -10.49 15.96 -9.38
CA ASP A 26 -10.30 15.05 -10.50
C ASP A 26 -10.26 13.56 -10.10
N ILE A 27 -10.28 13.24 -8.80
CA ILE A 27 -10.29 11.87 -8.29
C ILE A 27 -11.61 11.57 -7.59
N ASN A 28 -12.24 10.47 -8.00
CA ASN A 28 -13.52 10.02 -7.44
C ASN A 28 -13.42 8.53 -7.05
N ILE A 29 -13.55 8.22 -5.77
CA ILE A 29 -13.65 6.84 -5.29
C ILE A 29 -15.06 6.35 -5.57
N VAL A 30 -15.19 5.34 -6.45
CA VAL A 30 -16.48 4.79 -6.89
C VAL A 30 -16.83 3.47 -6.21
N ALA A 31 -15.82 2.75 -5.70
CA ALA A 31 -16.01 1.44 -5.09
C ALA A 31 -14.91 1.08 -4.09
N ILE A 32 -15.28 0.28 -3.12
CA ILE A 32 -14.40 -0.40 -2.17
C ILE A 32 -14.74 -1.88 -2.22
N ASN A 33 -13.73 -2.73 -2.27
CA ASN A 33 -13.87 -4.17 -2.03
C ASN A 33 -13.16 -4.54 -0.74
N GLU A 34 -13.88 -5.14 0.21
CA GLU A 34 -13.36 -5.57 1.51
C GLU A 34 -14.17 -6.78 2.01
N LEU A 35 -13.49 -7.78 2.55
CA LEU A 35 -14.13 -9.01 3.02
C LEU A 35 -14.82 -8.84 4.39
N GLY A 36 -14.46 -7.82 5.14
CA GLY A 36 -15.11 -7.43 6.37
C GLY A 36 -16.46 -6.74 6.14
N SER A 37 -17.25 -6.54 7.21
CA SER A 37 -18.56 -5.89 7.08
C SER A 37 -18.43 -4.39 6.78
N VAL A 38 -19.48 -3.85 6.14
CA VAL A 38 -19.59 -2.40 5.86
C VAL A 38 -19.60 -1.59 7.15
N GLU A 39 -20.29 -2.09 8.19
CA GLU A 39 -20.40 -1.44 9.51
C GLU A 39 -19.04 -1.35 10.19
N SER A 40 -18.29 -2.44 10.22
CA SER A 40 -16.92 -2.46 10.75
C SER A 40 -16.00 -1.52 9.99
N SER A 41 -16.13 -1.49 8.66
CA SER A 41 -15.37 -0.61 7.79
C SER A 41 -15.69 0.87 8.02
N ALA A 42 -16.99 1.21 8.20
CA ALA A 42 -17.44 2.55 8.56
C ALA A 42 -16.90 2.99 9.91
N HIS A 43 -17.00 2.12 10.94
CA HIS A 43 -16.48 2.39 12.27
C HIS A 43 -14.97 2.65 12.26
N LEU A 44 -14.20 1.76 11.65
CA LEU A 44 -12.72 1.87 11.58
C LEU A 44 -12.24 2.98 10.63
N LEU A 45 -13.08 3.47 9.73
CA LEU A 45 -12.80 4.68 8.96
C LEU A 45 -13.03 5.93 9.81
N LYS A 46 -14.09 5.93 10.63
CA LYS A 46 -14.43 7.06 11.52
C LYS A 46 -13.42 7.21 12.65
N TYR A 47 -13.07 6.12 13.31
CA TYR A 47 -12.22 6.11 14.50
C TYR A 47 -10.89 5.45 14.17
N ASP A 48 -9.81 6.21 14.21
CA ASP A 48 -8.46 5.73 13.99
C ASP A 48 -7.62 5.97 15.25
N SER A 49 -6.93 4.92 15.72
CA SER A 49 -6.16 4.98 16.96
C SER A 49 -4.95 5.92 16.89
N VAL A 50 -4.44 6.22 15.68
CA VAL A 50 -3.29 7.09 15.46
C VAL A 50 -3.71 8.46 14.94
N HIS A 51 -4.63 8.51 13.97
CA HIS A 51 -5.08 9.73 13.32
C HIS A 51 -6.35 10.34 13.91
N GLY A 52 -6.92 9.70 14.95
CA GLY A 52 -8.09 10.22 15.64
C GLY A 52 -9.38 10.12 14.84
N ILE A 53 -10.35 10.92 15.23
CA ILE A 53 -11.72 10.88 14.69
C ILE A 53 -11.81 11.68 13.41
N LEU A 54 -12.27 11.04 12.32
CA LEU A 54 -12.56 11.74 11.06
C LEU A 54 -13.76 12.68 11.25
N LYS A 55 -13.66 13.93 10.77
CA LYS A 55 -14.72 14.94 10.95
C LYS A 55 -15.99 14.62 10.16
N ASP A 56 -15.82 14.04 8.97
CA ASP A 56 -16.94 13.69 8.11
C ASP A 56 -17.92 12.72 8.77
N GLU A 57 -19.19 12.88 8.47
CA GLU A 57 -20.21 11.90 8.86
C GLU A 57 -20.09 10.66 7.99
N ILE A 58 -20.00 9.50 8.64
CA ILE A 58 -19.88 8.20 7.98
C ILE A 58 -21.01 7.30 8.47
N SER A 59 -21.69 6.67 7.54
CA SER A 59 -22.70 5.66 7.83
C SER A 59 -22.65 4.51 6.83
N SER A 60 -22.96 3.32 7.30
CA SER A 60 -23.26 2.19 6.44
C SER A 60 -24.64 2.37 5.81
N ILE A 61 -24.74 2.04 4.53
CA ILE A 61 -26.00 1.99 3.79
C ILE A 61 -26.07 0.63 3.08
N LYS A 62 -27.24 0.27 2.59
CA LYS A 62 -27.39 -0.97 1.82
C LYS A 62 -26.39 -1.00 0.65
N ASN A 63 -25.48 -1.96 0.67
CA ASN A 63 -24.41 -2.18 -0.30
C ASN A 63 -23.41 -1.00 -0.45
N GLY A 64 -23.17 -0.22 0.60
CA GLY A 64 -22.24 0.89 0.48
C GLY A 64 -21.90 1.66 1.74
N LEU A 65 -21.03 2.63 1.58
CA LEU A 65 -20.71 3.65 2.57
C LEU A 65 -21.27 5.00 2.11
N LYS A 66 -21.87 5.73 3.03
CA LYS A 66 -22.21 7.15 2.84
C LYS A 66 -21.25 7.99 3.66
N ILE A 67 -20.58 8.95 3.02
CA ILE A 67 -19.62 9.87 3.64
C ILE A 67 -20.00 11.28 3.22
N GLY A 68 -20.56 12.02 4.16
CA GLY A 68 -21.22 13.28 3.85
C GLY A 68 -22.30 13.08 2.77
N LYS A 69 -22.14 13.71 1.61
CA LYS A 69 -23.04 13.56 0.44
C LYS A 69 -22.64 12.44 -0.53
N HIS A 70 -21.46 11.85 -0.37
CA HIS A 70 -20.93 10.83 -1.29
C HIS A 70 -21.44 9.45 -0.91
N LYS A 71 -21.83 8.67 -1.93
CA LYS A 71 -22.18 7.24 -1.79
C LYS A 71 -21.14 6.42 -2.55
N ILE A 72 -20.59 5.42 -1.90
CA ILE A 72 -19.53 4.56 -2.42
C ILE A 72 -20.03 3.12 -2.38
N ASN A 73 -19.97 2.44 -3.51
CA ASN A 73 -20.33 1.03 -3.57
C ASN A 73 -19.36 0.18 -2.75
N PHE A 74 -19.87 -0.82 -2.05
CA PHE A 74 -19.08 -1.73 -1.25
C PHE A 74 -19.32 -3.16 -1.72
N TYR A 75 -18.23 -3.87 -1.99
CA TYR A 75 -18.21 -5.26 -2.44
C TYR A 75 -17.45 -6.12 -1.44
N SER A 76 -17.77 -7.41 -1.41
CA SER A 76 -17.09 -8.41 -0.60
C SER A 76 -16.77 -9.63 -1.46
N GLU A 77 -15.80 -9.46 -2.37
CA GLU A 77 -15.42 -10.45 -3.37
C GLU A 77 -13.95 -10.87 -3.16
N ARG A 78 -13.73 -12.18 -3.09
CA ARG A 78 -12.37 -12.74 -2.91
C ARG A 78 -11.57 -12.78 -4.20
N ASP A 79 -12.23 -13.09 -5.32
CA ASP A 79 -11.62 -13.12 -6.64
C ASP A 79 -11.84 -11.79 -7.37
N PRO A 80 -10.80 -10.98 -7.57
CA PRO A 80 -10.93 -9.70 -8.24
C PRO A 80 -11.46 -9.78 -9.68
N ASN A 81 -11.37 -10.93 -10.34
CA ASN A 81 -11.93 -11.11 -11.68
C ASN A 81 -13.48 -10.92 -11.70
N ASN A 82 -14.15 -11.16 -10.57
CA ASN A 82 -15.60 -11.02 -10.43
C ASN A 82 -16.05 -9.59 -10.08
N LEU A 83 -15.12 -8.68 -9.84
CA LEU A 83 -15.43 -7.31 -9.46
C LEU A 83 -15.93 -6.50 -10.67
N PRO A 84 -16.90 -5.60 -10.49
CA PRO A 84 -17.57 -4.91 -11.59
C PRO A 84 -16.80 -3.69 -12.12
N TRP A 85 -15.47 -3.76 -12.21
CA TRP A 85 -14.64 -2.62 -12.60
C TRP A 85 -14.98 -2.07 -13.99
N LYS A 86 -15.32 -2.95 -14.94
CA LYS A 86 -15.72 -2.57 -16.29
C LYS A 86 -17.02 -1.75 -16.29
N SER A 87 -18.05 -2.20 -15.58
CA SER A 87 -19.35 -1.51 -15.53
C SER A 87 -19.28 -0.17 -14.79
N LEU A 88 -18.42 -0.09 -13.77
CA LEU A 88 -18.16 1.15 -13.02
C LEU A 88 -17.21 2.09 -13.76
N LYS A 89 -16.59 1.63 -14.85
CA LYS A 89 -15.57 2.36 -15.63
C LYS A 89 -14.41 2.82 -14.74
N VAL A 90 -13.86 1.87 -13.97
CA VAL A 90 -12.70 2.13 -13.07
C VAL A 90 -11.46 2.41 -13.89
N ASP A 91 -10.85 3.55 -13.66
CA ASP A 91 -9.58 3.92 -14.30
C ASP A 91 -8.40 3.30 -13.54
N VAL A 92 -8.41 3.35 -12.20
CA VAL A 92 -7.32 2.86 -11.36
C VAL A 92 -7.88 2.05 -10.19
N VAL A 93 -7.29 0.89 -9.94
CA VAL A 93 -7.47 0.14 -8.69
C VAL A 93 -6.28 0.42 -7.79
N LEU A 94 -6.53 0.82 -6.55
CA LEU A 94 -5.56 0.82 -5.49
C LEU A 94 -5.62 -0.54 -4.78
N GLU A 95 -4.61 -1.38 -5.02
CA GLU A 95 -4.50 -2.69 -4.41
C GLU A 95 -3.85 -2.57 -3.03
N CYS A 96 -4.66 -2.61 -1.99
CA CYS A 96 -4.28 -2.39 -0.60
C CYS A 96 -4.52 -3.63 0.30
N SER A 97 -4.84 -4.79 -0.28
CA SER A 97 -5.13 -6.00 0.49
C SER A 97 -3.86 -6.68 1.03
N GLY A 98 -2.70 -6.45 0.40
CA GLY A 98 -1.45 -7.14 0.68
C GLY A 98 -1.39 -8.58 0.15
N VAL A 99 -2.40 -9.02 -0.61
CA VAL A 99 -2.50 -10.40 -1.16
C VAL A 99 -2.00 -10.46 -2.60
N PHE A 100 -2.33 -9.45 -3.41
CA PHE A 100 -2.04 -9.42 -4.85
C PHE A 100 -0.76 -8.64 -5.13
N THR A 101 0.36 -9.11 -4.57
CA THR A 101 1.67 -8.44 -4.58
C THR A 101 2.60 -8.93 -5.70
N SER A 102 2.04 -9.33 -6.82
CA SER A 102 2.78 -9.57 -8.06
C SER A 102 1.94 -9.16 -9.26
N LYS A 103 2.61 -8.92 -10.41
CA LYS A 103 1.90 -8.57 -11.64
C LYS A 103 0.89 -9.63 -12.04
N GLU A 104 1.28 -10.91 -11.94
CA GLU A 104 0.45 -12.05 -12.32
C GLU A 104 -0.85 -12.11 -11.52
N LYS A 105 -0.78 -11.82 -10.22
CA LYS A 105 -1.96 -11.76 -9.36
C LYS A 105 -2.79 -10.49 -9.60
N ALA A 106 -2.14 -9.34 -9.74
CA ALA A 106 -2.81 -8.06 -9.90
C ALA A 106 -3.50 -7.90 -11.26
N ILE A 107 -3.11 -8.64 -12.28
CA ILE A 107 -3.76 -8.69 -13.60
C ILE A 107 -5.25 -9.03 -13.49
N SER A 108 -5.71 -9.75 -12.46
CA SER A 108 -7.11 -10.03 -12.21
C SER A 108 -7.98 -8.77 -12.18
N HIS A 109 -7.46 -7.65 -11.67
CA HIS A 109 -8.17 -6.37 -11.71
C HIS A 109 -8.27 -5.78 -13.13
N LEU A 110 -7.24 -5.97 -13.96
CA LEU A 110 -7.28 -5.55 -15.37
C LEU A 110 -8.29 -6.40 -16.15
N ASN A 111 -8.32 -7.72 -15.90
CA ASN A 111 -9.29 -8.64 -16.48
C ASN A 111 -10.73 -8.23 -16.11
N ALA A 112 -10.96 -7.78 -14.88
CA ALA A 112 -12.24 -7.25 -14.41
C ALA A 112 -12.61 -5.89 -15.05
N GLY A 113 -11.68 -5.26 -15.78
CA GLY A 113 -11.92 -4.07 -16.59
C GLY A 113 -11.36 -2.76 -16.04
N ALA A 114 -10.50 -2.81 -15.03
CA ALA A 114 -9.71 -1.64 -14.63
C ALA A 114 -8.63 -1.34 -15.70
N LYS A 115 -8.26 -0.07 -15.85
CA LYS A 115 -7.21 0.31 -16.80
C LYS A 115 -5.81 0.17 -16.22
N LYS A 116 -5.66 0.45 -14.92
CA LYS A 116 -4.38 0.38 -14.20
C LYS A 116 -4.56 -0.14 -12.78
N VAL A 117 -3.50 -0.72 -12.23
CA VAL A 117 -3.43 -1.16 -10.84
C VAL A 117 -2.21 -0.53 -10.18
N ILE A 118 -2.39 0.06 -9.01
CA ILE A 118 -1.31 0.53 -8.15
C ILE A 118 -1.32 -0.32 -6.88
N ILE A 119 -0.25 -1.07 -6.66
CA ILE A 119 -0.08 -1.95 -5.50
C ILE A 119 0.59 -1.14 -4.39
N SER A 120 -0.04 -1.06 -3.22
CA SER A 120 0.44 -0.30 -2.06
C SER A 120 1.49 -1.06 -1.22
N ALA A 121 2.21 -1.96 -1.84
CA ALA A 121 3.21 -2.82 -1.21
C ALA A 121 4.33 -3.16 -2.21
N PRO A 122 5.50 -3.65 -1.76
CA PRO A 122 6.48 -4.25 -2.66
C PRO A 122 5.83 -5.35 -3.48
N ALA A 123 6.10 -5.37 -4.78
CA ALA A 123 5.50 -6.35 -5.67
C ALA A 123 6.51 -6.84 -6.72
N SER A 124 6.38 -8.11 -7.10
CA SER A 124 7.24 -8.75 -8.09
C SER A 124 6.70 -8.61 -9.50
N ASN A 125 7.61 -8.60 -10.48
CA ASN A 125 7.34 -8.62 -11.93
C ASN A 125 6.43 -7.48 -12.42
N VAL A 126 6.30 -6.38 -11.66
CA VAL A 126 5.52 -5.20 -12.03
C VAL A 126 6.19 -4.38 -13.12
N ASP A 127 5.42 -3.54 -13.80
CA ASP A 127 5.94 -2.70 -14.88
C ASP A 127 6.91 -1.63 -14.37
N ALA A 128 6.69 -1.15 -13.14
CA ALA A 128 7.59 -0.22 -12.45
C ALA A 128 7.35 -0.24 -10.93
N THR A 129 8.41 0.04 -10.17
CA THR A 129 8.31 0.41 -8.75
C THR A 129 8.58 1.90 -8.63
N ILE A 130 7.63 2.64 -8.08
CA ILE A 130 7.64 4.11 -8.09
C ILE A 130 7.61 4.64 -6.65
N VAL A 131 8.55 5.54 -6.36
CA VAL A 131 8.55 6.38 -5.18
C VAL A 131 8.36 7.83 -5.61
N GLN A 132 7.31 8.46 -5.10
CA GLN A 132 6.96 9.84 -5.44
C GLN A 132 8.09 10.81 -5.07
N GLY A 133 8.45 11.68 -6.01
CA GLY A 133 9.54 12.64 -5.84
C GLY A 133 10.93 12.07 -6.14
N VAL A 134 11.04 10.77 -6.44
CA VAL A 134 12.32 10.10 -6.75
C VAL A 134 12.36 9.67 -8.21
N ASN A 135 11.41 8.84 -8.65
CA ASN A 135 11.41 8.30 -10.01
C ASN A 135 10.03 8.30 -10.67
N ASN A 136 9.12 9.16 -10.26
CA ASN A 136 7.76 9.24 -10.81
C ASN A 136 7.72 9.64 -12.30
N ASP A 137 8.75 10.30 -12.80
CA ASP A 137 8.95 10.66 -14.21
C ASP A 137 9.24 9.45 -15.11
N THR A 138 9.64 8.33 -14.53
CA THR A 138 9.88 7.08 -15.27
C THR A 138 8.60 6.34 -15.64
N ILE A 139 7.42 6.79 -15.17
CA ILE A 139 6.13 6.17 -15.47
C ILE A 139 5.81 6.32 -16.97
N LYS A 140 5.55 5.19 -17.63
CA LYS A 140 5.18 5.14 -19.04
C LYS A 140 3.68 4.86 -19.21
N LYS A 141 3.13 5.24 -20.36
CA LYS A 141 1.70 5.00 -20.68
C LYS A 141 1.32 3.52 -20.67
N ASN A 142 2.24 2.64 -21.07
CA ASN A 142 2.06 1.19 -21.10
C ASN A 142 2.31 0.49 -19.75
N HIS A 143 2.69 1.20 -18.71
CA HIS A 143 2.76 0.64 -17.36
C HIS A 143 1.34 0.50 -16.79
N ASN A 144 0.86 -0.73 -16.68
CA ASN A 144 -0.50 -1.03 -16.22
C ASN A 144 -0.56 -1.53 -14.79
N VAL A 145 0.52 -2.17 -14.30
CA VAL A 145 0.65 -2.64 -12.92
C VAL A 145 1.91 -2.02 -12.31
N ILE A 146 1.71 -1.16 -11.31
CA ILE A 146 2.78 -0.37 -10.68
C ILE A 146 2.80 -0.70 -9.19
N SER A 147 4.00 -0.86 -8.61
CA SER A 147 4.20 -0.93 -7.16
C SER A 147 4.58 0.44 -6.61
N ASN A 148 4.03 0.82 -5.47
CA ASN A 148 4.47 1.99 -4.71
C ASN A 148 5.61 1.67 -3.71
N GLY A 149 6.18 0.46 -3.78
CA GLY A 149 7.22 0.03 -2.85
C GLY A 149 6.73 -0.18 -1.42
N SER A 150 7.65 -0.29 -0.47
CA SER A 150 7.36 -0.40 0.96
C SER A 150 7.36 0.96 1.66
N CYS A 151 6.83 1.02 2.88
CA CYS A 151 6.97 2.18 3.77
C CYS A 151 8.44 2.56 3.99
N THR A 152 9.30 1.57 4.25
CA THR A 152 10.75 1.79 4.43
C THR A 152 11.40 2.29 3.13
N THR A 153 11.03 1.76 1.97
CA THR A 153 11.54 2.24 0.67
C THR A 153 11.13 3.69 0.43
N ASN A 154 9.90 4.06 0.73
CA ASN A 154 9.41 5.45 0.59
C ASN A 154 10.09 6.43 1.57
N CYS A 155 10.57 5.94 2.71
CA CYS A 155 11.38 6.73 3.64
C CYS A 155 12.82 6.89 3.14
N LEU A 156 13.44 5.79 2.73
CA LEU A 156 14.87 5.72 2.44
C LEU A 156 15.23 6.31 1.07
N ALA A 157 14.42 6.07 0.03
CA ALA A 157 14.77 6.45 -1.33
C ALA A 157 14.94 7.96 -1.53
N PRO A 158 14.05 8.85 -1.02
CA PRO A 158 14.26 10.29 -1.14
C PRO A 158 15.51 10.76 -0.39
N LEU A 159 15.80 10.17 0.78
CA LEU A 159 16.99 10.51 1.57
C LEU A 159 18.26 10.09 0.84
N ALA A 160 18.29 8.85 0.34
CA ALA A 160 19.43 8.34 -0.41
C ALA A 160 19.66 9.12 -1.71
N MET A 161 18.59 9.50 -2.41
CA MET A 161 18.67 10.33 -3.62
C MET A 161 19.38 11.66 -3.35
N VAL A 162 18.97 12.38 -2.29
CA VAL A 162 19.57 13.67 -1.95
C VAL A 162 21.02 13.52 -1.54
N LEU A 163 21.37 12.49 -0.78
CA LEU A 163 22.75 12.22 -0.38
C LEU A 163 23.62 11.87 -1.58
N ASP A 164 23.12 11.03 -2.47
CA ASP A 164 23.85 10.64 -3.68
C ASP A 164 24.08 11.82 -4.62
N GLU A 165 23.05 12.62 -4.89
CA GLU A 165 23.16 13.82 -5.74
C GLU A 165 24.11 14.88 -5.20
N LYS A 166 24.23 15.01 -3.88
CA LYS A 166 25.04 16.08 -3.26
C LYS A 166 26.44 15.66 -2.88
N LEU A 167 26.63 14.41 -2.50
CA LEU A 167 27.89 13.92 -1.92
C LEU A 167 28.47 12.73 -2.70
N GLY A 168 27.64 12.00 -3.43
CA GLY A 168 27.94 10.68 -3.97
C GLY A 168 27.94 9.60 -2.87
N ILE A 169 27.36 8.44 -3.15
CA ILE A 169 27.35 7.29 -2.23
C ILE A 169 28.16 6.17 -2.87
N GLU A 170 29.31 5.82 -2.26
CA GLU A 170 30.12 4.68 -2.69
C GLU A 170 29.60 3.37 -2.09
N SER A 171 29.21 3.40 -0.82
CA SER A 171 28.64 2.25 -0.09
C SER A 171 27.80 2.74 1.09
N GLY A 172 26.92 1.89 1.59
CA GLY A 172 26.06 2.27 2.71
C GLY A 172 25.52 1.08 3.49
N PHE A 173 25.26 1.31 4.76
CA PHE A 173 24.59 0.39 5.66
C PHE A 173 23.31 1.05 6.20
N MET A 174 22.19 0.33 6.19
CA MET A 174 20.92 0.88 6.63
C MET A 174 20.36 0.06 7.79
N THR A 175 20.08 0.76 8.88
CA THR A 175 19.26 0.22 9.97
C THR A 175 17.96 1.02 10.07
N THR A 176 16.83 0.34 10.14
CA THR A 176 15.53 0.97 10.34
C THR A 176 14.98 0.67 11.73
N ILE A 177 14.52 1.72 12.43
CA ILE A 177 13.74 1.60 13.66
C ILE A 177 12.31 1.91 13.26
N HIS A 178 11.46 0.88 13.23
CA HIS A 178 10.15 0.95 12.61
C HIS A 178 9.04 0.69 13.62
N SER A 179 7.94 1.43 13.55
CA SER A 179 6.74 1.10 14.28
C SER A 179 6.24 -0.29 13.89
N TYR A 180 5.71 -1.08 14.83
CA TYR A 180 5.07 -2.33 14.48
C TYR A 180 3.81 -2.10 13.62
N THR A 181 3.49 -3.08 12.79
CA THR A 181 2.39 -3.02 11.83
C THR A 181 1.48 -4.25 12.03
N GLY A 182 0.46 -4.39 11.19
CA GLY A 182 -0.41 -5.59 11.19
C GLY A 182 0.31 -6.91 10.85
N ASP A 183 1.57 -6.86 10.41
CA ASP A 183 2.38 -8.04 10.17
C ASP A 183 2.92 -8.66 11.47
N GLN A 184 3.25 -7.85 12.47
CA GLN A 184 3.61 -8.30 13.80
C GLN A 184 2.37 -8.67 14.61
N ARG A 185 2.46 -9.75 15.39
CA ARG A 185 1.33 -10.21 16.23
C ARG A 185 1.18 -9.34 17.47
N THR A 186 -0.05 -9.06 17.89
CA THR A 186 -0.33 -8.33 19.13
C THR A 186 -0.10 -9.21 20.36
N VAL A 187 -0.38 -10.51 20.24
CA VAL A 187 -0.08 -11.56 21.23
C VAL A 187 0.57 -12.73 20.49
N ASP A 188 1.17 -13.68 21.22
CA ASP A 188 1.83 -14.84 20.65
C ASP A 188 0.90 -15.61 19.69
N GLN A 189 1.27 -15.68 18.42
CA GLN A 189 0.49 -16.33 17.36
C GLN A 189 1.39 -16.78 16.22
N THR A 190 1.00 -17.82 15.51
CA THR A 190 1.78 -18.38 14.39
C THR A 190 2.15 -17.32 13.35
N HIS A 191 3.42 -17.33 12.96
CA HIS A 191 4.00 -16.51 11.89
C HIS A 191 5.16 -17.28 11.25
N SER A 192 5.44 -17.06 9.97
CA SER A 192 6.57 -17.69 9.26
C SER A 192 7.94 -17.27 9.83
N ASP A 193 8.07 -16.03 10.27
CA ASP A 193 9.21 -15.55 11.05
C ASP A 193 8.85 -15.65 12.54
N PHE A 194 9.54 -16.54 13.28
CA PHE A 194 9.27 -16.77 14.70
C PHE A 194 9.45 -15.52 15.57
N ARG A 195 10.31 -14.58 15.17
CA ARG A 195 10.49 -13.30 15.86
C ARG A 195 9.23 -12.44 15.79
N ARG A 196 8.52 -12.48 14.66
CA ARG A 196 7.22 -11.78 14.45
C ARG A 196 6.03 -12.55 15.03
N ALA A 197 6.24 -13.78 15.49
CA ALA A 197 5.22 -14.58 16.16
C ALA A 197 4.95 -14.14 17.61
N ARG A 198 5.81 -13.28 18.18
CA ARG A 198 5.75 -12.79 19.54
C ARG A 198 4.96 -11.48 19.62
N ALA A 199 4.51 -11.14 20.84
CA ALA A 199 3.73 -9.93 21.13
C ALA A 199 4.53 -8.65 20.81
N ALA A 200 4.06 -7.90 19.83
CA ALA A 200 4.78 -6.74 19.28
C ALA A 200 4.94 -5.58 20.26
N ALA A 201 4.06 -5.46 21.25
CA ALA A 201 4.08 -4.36 22.21
C ALA A 201 5.03 -4.61 23.41
N GLU A 202 5.54 -5.85 23.59
CA GLU A 202 6.38 -6.22 24.73
C GLU A 202 7.85 -5.83 24.54
N SER A 203 8.39 -6.02 23.35
CA SER A 203 9.77 -5.64 23.05
C SER A 203 10.00 -5.44 21.57
N MET A 204 11.12 -4.79 21.23
CA MET A 204 11.56 -4.64 19.83
C MET A 204 11.78 -6.01 19.19
N ILE A 205 11.29 -6.18 17.98
CA ILE A 205 11.43 -7.40 17.20
C ILE A 205 12.51 -7.19 16.15
N PRO A 206 13.68 -7.85 16.24
CA PRO A 206 14.67 -7.86 15.17
C PRO A 206 14.09 -8.58 13.95
N THR A 207 14.23 -7.99 12.77
CA THR A 207 13.67 -8.57 11.55
C THR A 207 14.41 -8.07 10.31
N SER A 208 14.27 -8.80 9.21
CA SER A 208 14.83 -8.41 7.92
C SER A 208 13.92 -7.40 7.19
N THR A 209 14.50 -6.63 6.29
CA THR A 209 13.77 -5.76 5.36
C THR A 209 14.33 -5.87 3.95
N GLY A 210 13.45 -5.83 2.95
CA GLY A 210 13.84 -5.77 1.54
C GLY A 210 14.08 -4.36 1.02
N ALA A 211 14.06 -3.34 1.89
CA ALA A 211 14.10 -1.94 1.45
C ALA A 211 15.43 -1.57 0.77
N ALA A 212 16.56 -2.09 1.24
CA ALA A 212 17.87 -1.84 0.60
C ALA A 212 17.88 -2.37 -0.85
N LYS A 213 17.39 -3.59 -1.08
CA LYS A 213 17.24 -4.13 -2.46
C LYS A 213 16.30 -3.29 -3.32
N ALA A 214 15.26 -2.70 -2.74
CA ALA A 214 14.31 -1.88 -3.47
C ALA A 214 14.94 -0.54 -3.94
N LEU A 215 16.01 -0.05 -3.33
CA LEU A 215 16.71 1.15 -3.79
C LEU A 215 17.24 0.98 -5.22
N SER A 216 17.78 -0.17 -5.57
CA SER A 216 18.28 -0.43 -6.92
C SER A 216 17.19 -0.34 -7.99
N LEU A 217 15.94 -0.63 -7.64
CA LEU A 217 14.79 -0.51 -8.54
C LEU A 217 14.33 0.93 -8.75
N VAL A 218 14.67 1.82 -7.81
CA VAL A 218 14.14 3.20 -7.75
C VAL A 218 15.21 4.24 -8.12
N LEU A 219 16.45 4.05 -7.64
CA LEU A 219 17.55 4.99 -7.82
C LEU A 219 18.66 4.50 -8.76
N SER A 220 18.54 3.28 -9.29
CA SER A 220 19.62 2.62 -10.07
C SER A 220 20.95 2.48 -9.33
N LEU A 221 20.95 2.56 -8.01
CA LEU A 221 22.12 2.44 -7.15
C LEU A 221 22.41 0.96 -6.85
N ILE A 222 22.76 0.20 -7.89
CA ILE A 222 22.99 -1.25 -7.77
C ILE A 222 24.28 -1.59 -6.99
N HIS A 223 25.20 -0.65 -6.87
CA HIS A 223 26.51 -0.84 -6.25
C HIS A 223 26.51 -0.65 -4.73
N ILE A 224 25.45 -0.08 -4.13
CA ILE A 224 25.41 0.24 -2.69
C ILE A 224 24.52 -0.69 -1.85
N SER A 225 23.83 -1.65 -2.45
CA SER A 225 22.88 -2.53 -1.76
C SER A 225 23.40 -3.96 -1.65
N GLU A 226 24.30 -4.22 -0.73
CA GLU A 226 24.52 -5.58 -0.20
C GLU A 226 23.54 -5.82 0.95
N PRO A 227 22.69 -6.88 0.89
CA PRO A 227 21.86 -7.24 2.02
C PRO A 227 22.75 -7.84 3.10
N THR A 228 22.97 -7.12 4.17
CA THR A 228 23.66 -7.68 5.33
C THR A 228 22.80 -8.80 5.90
N ARG A 229 23.29 -10.03 5.85
CA ARG A 229 22.73 -11.15 6.61
C ARG A 229 22.97 -10.86 8.09
N LEU A 230 21.90 -10.90 8.89
CA LEU A 230 22.00 -10.91 10.36
C LEU A 230 22.56 -12.25 10.90
N ASP A 231 22.97 -13.14 10.01
CA ASP A 231 23.47 -14.48 10.36
C ASP A 231 24.98 -14.50 10.68
N ASP A 232 25.65 -13.33 10.58
CA ASP A 232 27.11 -13.20 10.78
C ASP A 232 27.49 -12.36 12.03
N ILE A 233 26.57 -12.25 13.04
CA ILE A 233 26.88 -11.61 14.32
C ILE A 233 26.58 -12.60 15.46
#